data_7f6971784e495a0276f3a697bf59cacb
#
_entry.id   7f6971784e495a0276f3a697bf59cacb
#
_cell.length_a   1.000
_cell.length_b   1.000
_cell.length_c   1.000
_cell.angle_alpha   90.00
_cell.angle_beta   90.00
_cell.angle_gamma   90.00
#
_symmetry.space_group_name_H-M   'P 1'
#
loop_
_entity.id
_entity.type
_entity.pdbx_description
1 polymer ?
#
loop_
_entity_poly.entity_id
_entity_poly.type
_entity_poly.pdbx_seq_one_letter_code
_entity_poly.pdbx_strand_id
1 'polypeptide(L)'
;DVYKRQNNQNDPQYAMSKASFEYLSSVRDAKARKLIIHKLPIPDIPVCITKEELEGYEFEEGEDVREVGERLAASYVNFYFSNNAVVMPVFGGENEESDLRAQQIMAKLCPDRKIIPVYARDILTGGGNIHCITQQIPL
;
A
#
# COMPACT_ATOMS: atom_id res chain seq x y z
N ASP A 1 -7.67 -14.67 2.46
CA ASP A 1 -8.08 -13.38 1.91
C ASP A 1 -6.92 -12.74 1.14
N VAL A 2 -7.25 -11.96 0.13
CA VAL A 2 -6.28 -11.22 -0.68
C VAL A 2 -6.70 -9.76 -0.74
N TYR A 3 -5.79 -8.85 -0.47
CA TYR A 3 -6.02 -7.42 -0.51
C TYR A 3 -5.40 -6.82 -1.77
N LYS A 4 -6.11 -5.93 -2.42
CA LYS A 4 -5.73 -5.41 -3.73
C LYS A 4 -6.12 -3.94 -3.90
N ARG A 5 -5.34 -3.23 -4.72
CA ARG A 5 -5.62 -1.84 -5.10
C ARG A 5 -6.94 -1.71 -5.84
N GLN A 6 -7.61 -0.56 -5.62
CA GLN A 6 -8.84 -0.18 -6.29
C GLN A 6 -8.66 -0.01 -7.82
N ASN A 7 -9.78 -0.15 -8.53
CA ASN A 7 -9.85 0.07 -9.98
C ASN A 7 -10.10 1.57 -10.30
N ASN A 8 -9.08 2.41 -10.21
CA ASN A 8 -9.14 3.74 -10.82
C ASN A 8 -8.73 3.62 -12.29
N GLN A 9 -9.68 3.77 -13.23
CA GLN A 9 -9.44 3.58 -14.66
C GLN A 9 -8.50 4.63 -15.27
N ASN A 10 -8.36 5.77 -14.62
CA ASN A 10 -7.47 6.85 -15.06
C ASN A 10 -6.05 6.72 -14.51
N ASP A 11 -5.79 5.76 -13.62
CA ASP A 11 -4.46 5.52 -13.09
C ASP A 11 -3.62 4.68 -14.07
N PRO A 12 -2.36 5.07 -14.37
CA PRO A 12 -1.48 4.30 -15.27
C PRO A 12 -1.30 2.83 -14.87
N GLN A 13 -1.45 2.51 -13.59
CA GLN A 13 -1.34 1.14 -13.06
C GLN A 13 -2.66 0.34 -13.15
N TYR A 14 -3.74 0.92 -13.70
CA TYR A 14 -5.04 0.26 -13.78
C TYR A 14 -4.99 -1.07 -14.53
N ALA A 15 -4.33 -1.09 -15.69
CA ALA A 15 -4.25 -2.28 -16.53
C ALA A 15 -3.59 -3.46 -15.79
N MET A 16 -2.47 -3.21 -15.09
CA MET A 16 -1.80 -4.22 -14.26
C MET A 16 -2.67 -4.66 -13.08
N SER A 17 -3.37 -3.71 -12.46
CA SER A 17 -4.29 -3.99 -11.37
C SER A 17 -5.46 -4.86 -11.82
N LYS A 18 -6.02 -4.60 -13.01
CA LYS A 18 -7.09 -5.39 -13.60
C LYS A 18 -6.61 -6.80 -13.93
N ALA A 19 -5.48 -6.95 -14.63
CA ALA A 19 -4.91 -8.26 -14.95
C ALA A 19 -4.65 -9.11 -13.70
N SER A 20 -4.07 -8.51 -12.65
CA SER A 20 -3.87 -9.22 -11.38
C SER A 20 -5.19 -9.65 -10.73
N PHE A 21 -6.25 -8.82 -10.80
CA PHE A 21 -7.56 -9.17 -10.27
C PHE A 21 -8.18 -10.35 -11.03
N GLU A 22 -8.11 -10.34 -12.35
CA GLU A 22 -8.62 -11.41 -13.21
C GLU A 22 -7.88 -12.72 -12.93
N TYR A 23 -6.54 -12.66 -12.83
CA TYR A 23 -5.74 -13.82 -12.47
C TYR A 23 -6.10 -14.39 -11.10
N LEU A 24 -6.11 -13.56 -10.05
CA LEU A 24 -6.47 -13.99 -8.69
C LEU A 24 -7.89 -14.56 -8.59
N SER A 25 -8.83 -14.06 -9.42
CA SER A 25 -10.20 -14.56 -9.47
C SER A 25 -10.31 -15.95 -10.12
N SER A 26 -9.34 -16.30 -10.98
CA SER A 26 -9.32 -17.58 -11.72
C SER A 26 -8.58 -18.70 -10.98
N VAL A 27 -7.64 -18.37 -10.10
CA VAL A 27 -6.80 -19.37 -9.41
C VAL A 27 -7.40 -19.81 -8.07
N ARG A 28 -6.81 -20.85 -7.53
CA ARG A 28 -7.12 -21.40 -6.20
C ARG A 28 -5.84 -21.52 -5.39
N ASP A 29 -5.97 -21.54 -4.08
CA ASP A 29 -4.85 -21.79 -3.19
C ASP A 29 -4.41 -23.29 -3.21
N ALA A 30 -3.35 -23.60 -2.48
CA ALA A 30 -2.82 -24.97 -2.37
C ALA A 30 -3.82 -25.99 -1.81
N LYS A 31 -4.90 -25.53 -1.18
CA LYS A 31 -6.01 -26.38 -0.67
C LYS A 31 -7.24 -26.33 -1.59
N ALA A 32 -7.08 -25.92 -2.85
CA ALA A 32 -8.13 -25.77 -3.86
C ALA A 32 -9.28 -24.81 -3.49
N ARG A 33 -9.06 -23.88 -2.54
CA ARG A 33 -10.05 -22.87 -2.15
C ARG A 33 -9.98 -21.67 -3.09
N LYS A 34 -11.15 -21.08 -3.39
CA LYS A 34 -11.20 -19.78 -4.08
C LYS A 34 -10.67 -18.68 -3.17
N LEU A 35 -9.94 -17.72 -3.76
CA LEU A 35 -9.51 -16.54 -3.03
C LEU A 35 -10.68 -15.57 -2.79
N ILE A 36 -10.75 -15.00 -1.61
CA ILE A 36 -11.64 -13.88 -1.30
C ILE A 36 -10.82 -12.61 -1.50
N ILE A 37 -11.21 -11.79 -2.47
CA ILE A 37 -10.43 -10.61 -2.90
C ILE A 37 -11.09 -9.35 -2.38
N HIS A 38 -10.39 -8.64 -1.51
CA HIS A 38 -10.82 -7.34 -0.97
C HIS A 38 -10.09 -6.22 -1.70
N LYS A 39 -10.84 -5.20 -2.11
CA LYS A 39 -10.29 -4.04 -2.82
C LYS A 39 -10.11 -2.87 -1.86
N LEU A 40 -8.88 -2.37 -1.77
CA LEU A 40 -8.56 -1.12 -1.08
C LEU A 40 -8.37 0.01 -2.10
N PRO A 41 -8.65 1.26 -1.74
CA PRO A 41 -8.35 2.39 -2.61
C PRO A 41 -6.84 2.53 -2.83
N ILE A 42 -6.46 3.37 -3.75
CA ILE A 42 -5.15 3.99 -3.81
C ILE A 42 -5.28 5.42 -3.28
N PRO A 43 -4.20 6.12 -2.92
CA PRO A 43 -4.23 7.54 -2.67
C PRO A 43 -4.87 8.28 -3.85
N ASP A 44 -5.78 9.22 -3.57
CA ASP A 44 -6.49 9.98 -4.61
C ASP A 44 -5.52 10.84 -5.41
N ILE A 45 -4.53 11.42 -4.72
CA ILE A 45 -3.43 12.15 -5.32
C ILE A 45 -2.16 11.30 -5.24
N PRO A 46 -1.45 11.06 -6.35
CA PRO A 46 -0.20 10.33 -6.33
C PRO A 46 0.80 10.95 -5.36
N VAL A 47 1.37 10.15 -4.48
CA VAL A 47 2.45 10.58 -3.59
C VAL A 47 3.75 10.52 -4.38
N CYS A 48 4.39 11.67 -4.55
CA CYS A 48 5.61 11.81 -5.36
C CYS A 48 6.76 12.40 -4.53
N ILE A 49 7.99 12.16 -4.98
CA ILE A 49 9.20 12.73 -4.37
C ILE A 49 9.20 14.24 -4.52
N THR A 50 9.45 14.95 -3.43
CA THR A 50 9.67 16.40 -3.44
C THR A 50 11.15 16.73 -3.68
N LYS A 51 11.42 18.00 -3.96
CA LYS A 51 12.79 18.48 -4.13
C LYS A 51 13.60 18.37 -2.83
N GLU A 52 12.97 18.70 -1.72
CA GLU A 52 13.59 18.66 -0.38
C GLU A 52 13.96 17.22 0.00
N GLU A 53 13.09 16.27 -0.31
CA GLU A 53 13.36 14.85 -0.07
C GLU A 53 14.53 14.38 -0.95
N LEU A 54 14.55 14.76 -2.23
CA LEU A 54 15.61 14.36 -3.15
C LEU A 54 16.99 14.88 -2.72
N GLU A 55 17.06 16.08 -2.15
CA GLU A 55 18.31 16.66 -1.62
C GLU A 55 18.90 15.85 -0.44
N GLY A 56 18.08 15.01 0.21
CA GLY A 56 18.49 14.10 1.30
C GLY A 56 19.00 12.74 0.83
N TYR A 57 18.93 12.44 -0.47
CA TYR A 57 19.45 11.16 -0.99
C TYR A 57 20.93 11.26 -1.33
N GLU A 58 21.68 10.24 -0.95
CA GLU A 58 23.02 9.96 -1.43
C GLU A 58 22.96 8.74 -2.34
N PHE A 59 23.35 8.87 -3.61
CA PHE A 59 23.35 7.75 -4.57
C PHE A 59 24.76 7.21 -4.74
N GLU A 60 24.87 5.89 -4.72
CA GLU A 60 26.13 5.20 -5.04
C GLU A 60 26.24 4.93 -6.55
N GLU A 61 27.44 4.67 -7.03
CA GLU A 61 27.68 4.38 -8.44
C GLU A 61 26.95 3.08 -8.86
N GLY A 62 26.05 3.19 -9.83
CA GLY A 62 25.26 2.09 -10.35
C GLY A 62 23.85 1.97 -9.74
N GLU A 63 23.47 2.83 -8.81
CA GLU A 63 22.10 2.92 -8.33
C GLU A 63 21.20 3.72 -9.29
N ASP A 64 19.92 3.33 -9.36
CA ASP A 64 18.91 4.09 -10.08
C ASP A 64 18.68 5.44 -9.40
N VAL A 65 19.02 6.52 -10.09
CA VAL A 65 18.83 7.88 -9.59
C VAL A 65 17.35 8.25 -9.62
N ARG A 66 16.83 8.72 -8.50
CA ARG A 66 15.46 9.20 -8.40
C ARG A 66 15.31 10.64 -8.91
N GLU A 67 14.10 10.98 -9.30
CA GLU A 67 13.78 12.31 -9.82
C GLU A 67 12.65 12.98 -9.03
N VAL A 68 12.68 14.33 -8.98
CA VAL A 68 11.57 15.11 -8.42
C VAL A 68 10.30 14.82 -9.19
N GLY A 69 9.22 14.54 -8.48
CA GLY A 69 7.93 14.15 -9.08
C GLY A 69 7.82 12.67 -9.41
N GLU A 70 8.85 11.87 -9.20
CA GLU A 70 8.75 10.40 -9.31
C GLU A 70 7.72 9.87 -8.30
N ARG A 71 6.82 9.00 -8.78
CA ARG A 71 5.77 8.41 -7.95
C ARG A 71 6.32 7.37 -6.99
N LEU A 72 6.09 7.59 -5.71
CA LEU A 72 6.43 6.66 -4.65
C LEU A 72 5.45 5.47 -4.58
N ALA A 73 5.87 4.38 -3.93
CA ALA A 73 5.09 3.15 -3.77
C ALA A 73 3.97 3.28 -2.71
N ALA A 74 3.26 4.40 -2.69
CA ALA A 74 2.16 4.66 -1.77
C ALA A 74 1.00 3.69 -2.00
N SER A 75 0.75 2.81 -1.04
CA SER A 75 -0.27 1.77 -1.17
C SER A 75 -0.83 1.36 0.19
N TYR A 76 -2.16 1.43 0.35
CA TYR A 76 -2.83 0.98 1.57
C TYR A 76 -2.79 -0.54 1.78
N VAL A 77 -2.42 -1.34 0.77
CA VAL A 77 -2.24 -2.79 0.94
C VAL A 77 -0.91 -3.17 1.58
N ASN A 78 -0.03 -2.21 1.82
CA ASN A 78 1.24 -2.42 2.51
C ASN A 78 1.09 -2.21 4.03
N PHE A 79 0.06 -2.81 4.61
CA PHE A 79 -0.22 -2.83 6.04
C PHE A 79 0.42 -4.06 6.70
N TYR A 80 0.47 -4.05 8.03
CA TYR A 80 0.98 -5.15 8.85
C TYR A 80 -0.11 -5.65 9.82
N PHE A 81 -0.33 -6.96 9.87
CA PHE A 81 -1.17 -7.60 10.88
C PHE A 81 -0.37 -7.85 12.16
N SER A 82 -0.70 -7.12 13.21
CA SER A 82 -0.29 -7.43 14.58
C SER A 82 -1.35 -8.31 15.27
N ASN A 83 -1.08 -8.78 16.50
CA ASN A 83 -1.98 -9.71 17.22
C ASN A 83 -3.42 -9.18 17.36
N ASN A 84 -3.59 -7.90 17.74
CA ASN A 84 -4.90 -7.29 17.97
C ASN A 84 -5.12 -6.03 17.13
N ALA A 85 -4.27 -5.78 16.14
CA ALA A 85 -4.31 -4.57 15.35
C ALA A 85 -3.94 -4.82 13.88
N VAL A 86 -4.34 -3.86 13.04
CA VAL A 86 -3.81 -3.66 11.70
C VAL A 86 -3.09 -2.32 11.69
N VAL A 87 -1.78 -2.34 11.53
CA VAL A 87 -0.97 -1.14 11.35
C VAL A 87 -0.96 -0.81 9.87
N MET A 88 -1.56 0.31 9.48
CA MET A 88 -1.70 0.62 8.07
C MET A 88 -1.15 2.02 7.73
N PRO A 89 -0.54 2.15 6.53
CA PRO A 89 -0.01 3.43 6.10
C PRO A 89 -1.13 4.43 5.82
N VAL A 90 -0.87 5.70 6.15
CA VAL A 90 -1.63 6.86 5.70
C VAL A 90 -0.66 7.91 5.16
N PHE A 91 -1.16 8.78 4.29
CA PHE A 91 -0.31 9.71 3.53
C PHE A 91 -0.64 11.18 3.81
N GLY A 92 -1.79 11.46 4.43
CA GLY A 92 -2.19 12.80 4.88
C GLY A 92 -2.41 13.82 3.77
N GLY A 93 -2.59 15.08 4.15
CA GLY A 93 -2.78 16.20 3.22
C GLY A 93 -3.95 15.97 2.27
N GLU A 94 -3.72 16.09 0.97
CA GLU A 94 -4.75 15.88 -0.05
C GLU A 94 -5.28 14.44 -0.11
N ASN A 95 -4.65 13.50 0.61
CA ASN A 95 -5.05 12.09 0.66
C ASN A 95 -5.86 11.72 1.91
N GLU A 96 -6.19 12.65 2.80
CA GLU A 96 -6.93 12.37 4.05
C GLU A 96 -8.24 11.62 3.81
N GLU A 97 -8.99 11.97 2.75
CA GLU A 97 -10.23 11.28 2.43
C GLU A 97 -9.99 9.82 1.99
N SER A 98 -8.99 9.57 1.17
CA SER A 98 -8.63 8.21 0.75
C SER A 98 -8.04 7.40 1.92
N ASP A 99 -7.29 8.06 2.81
CA ASP A 99 -6.80 7.45 4.06
C ASP A 99 -7.97 6.97 4.93
N LEU A 100 -8.97 7.81 5.14
CA LEU A 100 -10.17 7.46 5.92
C LEU A 100 -10.97 6.34 5.24
N ARG A 101 -11.16 6.38 3.93
CA ARG A 101 -11.85 5.30 3.19
C ARG A 101 -11.14 3.96 3.35
N ALA A 102 -9.81 3.95 3.24
CA ALA A 102 -9.02 2.74 3.39
C ALA A 102 -9.15 2.15 4.82
N GLN A 103 -9.07 3.01 5.85
CA GLN A 103 -9.24 2.62 7.25
C GLN A 103 -10.64 2.04 7.51
N GLN A 104 -11.69 2.68 6.99
CA GLN A 104 -13.07 2.21 7.15
C GLN A 104 -13.31 0.85 6.49
N ILE A 105 -12.70 0.61 5.32
CA ILE A 105 -12.77 -0.71 4.66
C ILE A 105 -12.06 -1.76 5.52
N MET A 106 -10.85 -1.47 6.00
CA MET A 106 -10.11 -2.40 6.85
C MET A 106 -10.81 -2.68 8.18
N ALA A 107 -11.43 -1.68 8.81
CA ALA A 107 -12.22 -1.86 10.02
C ALA A 107 -13.43 -2.80 9.82
N LYS A 108 -14.07 -2.74 8.64
CA LYS A 108 -15.17 -3.67 8.30
C LYS A 108 -14.67 -5.09 8.02
N LEU A 109 -13.49 -5.22 7.43
CA LEU A 109 -12.90 -6.53 7.09
C LEU A 109 -12.26 -7.22 8.31
N CYS A 110 -11.80 -6.43 9.28
CA CYS A 110 -11.13 -6.91 10.49
C CYS A 110 -11.80 -6.35 11.75
N PRO A 111 -13.08 -6.71 12.03
CA PRO A 111 -13.86 -6.13 13.12
C PRO A 111 -13.30 -6.46 14.53
N ASP A 112 -12.49 -7.49 14.63
CA ASP A 112 -11.80 -7.95 15.84
C ASP A 112 -10.44 -7.26 16.07
N ARG A 113 -10.03 -6.35 15.18
CA ARG A 113 -8.73 -5.69 15.23
C ARG A 113 -8.86 -4.17 15.26
N LYS A 114 -8.00 -3.54 16.04
CA LYS A 114 -7.88 -2.09 16.03
C LYS A 114 -7.12 -1.64 14.78
N ILE A 115 -7.67 -0.68 14.04
CA ILE A 115 -6.94 -0.04 12.94
C ILE A 115 -6.06 1.07 13.51
N ILE A 116 -4.76 0.97 13.26
CA ILE A 116 -3.74 1.94 13.70
C ILE A 116 -3.15 2.59 12.44
N PRO A 117 -3.58 3.81 12.09
CA PRO A 117 -2.97 4.54 10.99
C PRO A 117 -1.60 5.07 11.40
N VAL A 118 -0.62 4.96 10.51
CA VAL A 118 0.73 5.50 10.68
C VAL A 118 1.08 6.33 9.45
N TYR A 119 1.46 7.57 9.66
CA TYR A 119 1.96 8.42 8.58
C TYR A 119 3.27 7.83 8.04
N ALA A 120 3.28 7.47 6.77
CA ALA A 120 4.30 6.58 6.21
C ALA A 120 5.21 7.27 5.17
N ARG A 121 5.17 8.61 5.07
CA ARG A 121 5.92 9.32 4.02
C ARG A 121 7.42 9.07 4.11
N ASP A 122 8.00 9.16 5.30
CA ASP A 122 9.44 8.96 5.52
C ASP A 122 9.88 7.52 5.20
N ILE A 123 8.97 6.55 5.37
CA ILE A 123 9.23 5.16 4.99
C ILE A 123 9.21 4.98 3.47
N LEU A 124 8.31 5.70 2.78
CA LEU A 124 8.20 5.62 1.31
C LEU A 124 9.46 6.09 0.61
N THR A 125 10.10 7.13 1.12
CA THR A 125 11.36 7.66 0.55
C THR A 125 12.46 6.60 0.54
N GLY A 126 12.48 5.67 1.50
CA GLY A 126 13.36 4.51 1.53
C GLY A 126 12.99 3.37 0.56
N GLY A 127 11.98 3.55 -0.31
CA GLY A 127 11.59 2.58 -1.34
C GLY A 127 10.62 1.49 -0.89
N GLY A 128 10.18 1.52 0.36
CA GLY A 128 9.24 0.55 0.95
C GLY A 128 8.01 1.18 1.60
N ASN A 129 7.34 0.42 2.49
CA ASN A 129 6.25 0.92 3.32
C ASN A 129 6.16 0.06 4.61
N ILE A 130 5.11 0.19 5.40
CA ILE A 130 4.93 -0.44 6.72
C ILE A 130 5.29 -1.94 6.70
N HIS A 131 4.71 -2.72 5.77
CA HIS A 131 5.00 -4.16 5.70
C HIS A 131 6.48 -4.43 5.41
N CYS A 132 7.10 -3.62 4.54
CA CYS A 132 8.48 -3.85 4.08
C CYS A 132 9.50 -3.68 5.21
N ILE A 133 9.20 -2.88 6.23
CA ILE A 133 10.08 -2.65 7.39
C ILE A 133 9.76 -3.55 8.59
N THR A 134 8.83 -4.50 8.43
CA THR A 134 8.39 -5.39 9.52
C THR A 134 8.82 -6.83 9.27
N GLN A 135 9.10 -7.55 10.36
CA GLN A 135 9.38 -8.97 10.36
C GLN A 135 8.48 -9.68 11.36
N GLN A 136 7.76 -10.70 10.92
CA GLN A 136 6.92 -11.51 11.80
C GLN A 136 7.78 -12.53 12.55
N ILE A 137 7.59 -12.57 13.87
CA ILE A 137 8.17 -13.60 14.73
C ILE A 137 6.99 -14.38 15.32
N PRO A 138 6.66 -15.56 14.77
CA PRO A 138 5.59 -16.40 15.31
C PRO A 138 5.94 -16.88 16.72
N LEU A 139 4.94 -16.91 17.61
CA LEU A 139 5.05 -17.50 18.95
C LEU A 139 4.92 -19.02 18.88
#